data_2c6dcfaaa747f6c16190d2e2a5c35aed
#
_entry.id   2c6dcfaaa747f6c16190d2e2a5c35aed
#
_cell.length_a   1.000
_cell.length_b   1.000
_cell.length_c   1.000
_cell.angle_alpha   90.00
_cell.angle_beta   90.00
_cell.angle_gamma   90.00
#
_symmetry.space_group_name_H-M   'P 1'
#
loop_
_entity.id
_entity.type
_entity.pdbx_description
1 polymer ?
#
loop_
_entity_poly.entity_id
_entity_poly.type
_entity_poly.pdbx_seq_one_letter_code
_entity_poly.pdbx_strand_id
1 'polypeptide(L)'
;CSRGRVSRDVAENLCEQGYDAVSLKGGYIAWLMAEIKKQEADEICDSVEKSLRKKFHKNIFSKFAKAINQYELVKEGDRIAVCISGGKDSMLMAKLFQELKKHNKFPFEVKFLVMDPGYSPENRQVIEENARKLKIPIQIFESDIFDAVYTIEKSPCYLCARMRRGHLYTFAKQLGCNKIALGHHYDDVIETILMG
;
A
#
# COMPACT_ATOMS: atom_id res chain seq x y z
N CYS A 1 -14.95 26.75 -16.08
CA CYS A 1 -15.56 27.11 -14.80
C CYS A 1 -14.64 26.74 -13.64
N SER A 2 -14.20 27.72 -12.86
CA SER A 2 -13.20 27.51 -11.78
C SER A 2 -13.67 26.57 -10.66
N ARG A 3 -14.96 26.65 -10.30
CA ARG A 3 -15.56 25.87 -9.20
C ARG A 3 -16.58 24.81 -9.63
N GLY A 4 -16.82 24.63 -10.93
CA GLY A 4 -17.71 23.60 -11.47
C GLY A 4 -19.21 23.86 -11.37
N ARG A 5 -19.66 25.05 -10.91
CA ARG A 5 -21.11 25.35 -10.78
C ARG A 5 -21.75 25.54 -12.15
N VAL A 6 -21.28 26.52 -12.91
CA VAL A 6 -21.82 26.84 -14.24
C VAL A 6 -21.59 25.74 -15.26
N SER A 7 -20.45 25.02 -15.17
CA SER A 7 -20.13 23.94 -16.12
C SER A 7 -21.01 22.72 -15.98
N ARG A 8 -21.68 22.52 -14.83
CA ARG A 8 -22.65 21.45 -14.68
C ARG A 8 -23.88 21.74 -15.52
N ASP A 9 -24.47 22.94 -15.37
CA ASP A 9 -25.67 23.35 -16.10
C ASP A 9 -25.39 23.36 -17.61
N VAL A 10 -24.21 23.79 -18.03
CA VAL A 10 -23.80 23.77 -19.45
C VAL A 10 -23.65 22.33 -19.95
N ALA A 11 -23.06 21.41 -19.17
CA ALA A 11 -22.91 20.03 -19.58
C ALA A 11 -24.26 19.32 -19.69
N GLU A 12 -25.16 19.55 -18.74
CA GLU A 12 -26.55 19.02 -18.80
C GLU A 12 -27.28 19.51 -20.05
N ASN A 13 -27.21 20.80 -20.35
CA ASN A 13 -27.85 21.39 -21.54
C ASN A 13 -27.26 20.84 -22.84
N LEU A 14 -25.95 20.65 -22.91
CA LEU A 14 -25.27 20.03 -24.07
C LEU A 14 -25.65 18.54 -24.24
N CYS A 15 -25.83 17.81 -23.15
CA CYS A 15 -26.31 16.43 -23.20
C CYS A 15 -27.75 16.34 -23.74
N GLU A 16 -28.63 17.27 -23.33
CA GLU A 16 -29.98 17.38 -23.88
C GLU A 16 -30.01 17.67 -25.39
N GLN A 17 -29.00 18.35 -25.91
CA GLN A 17 -28.80 18.61 -27.34
C GLN A 17 -28.09 17.45 -28.08
N GLY A 18 -27.80 16.33 -27.40
CA GLY A 18 -27.20 15.14 -28.00
C GLY A 18 -25.67 15.13 -28.04
N TYR A 19 -24.99 16.05 -27.34
CA TYR A 19 -23.52 16.06 -27.23
C TYR A 19 -23.08 15.21 -26.03
N ASP A 20 -21.94 14.54 -26.15
CA ASP A 20 -21.28 13.88 -24.99
C ASP A 20 -20.47 14.92 -24.20
N ALA A 21 -21.09 15.46 -23.15
CA ALA A 21 -20.52 16.53 -22.35
C ALA A 21 -20.51 16.17 -20.88
N VAL A 22 -19.37 16.41 -20.20
CA VAL A 22 -19.19 16.15 -18.77
C VAL A 22 -18.67 17.38 -18.04
N SER A 23 -19.10 17.57 -16.81
CA SER A 23 -18.58 18.60 -15.93
C SER A 23 -17.64 18.00 -14.88
N LEU A 24 -16.47 18.59 -14.72
CA LEU A 24 -15.53 18.20 -13.67
C LEU A 24 -16.07 18.61 -12.29
N LYS A 25 -16.23 17.63 -11.39
CA LYS A 25 -16.64 17.89 -10.01
C LYS A 25 -15.61 18.81 -9.32
N GLY A 26 -16.06 19.95 -8.83
CA GLY A 26 -15.20 20.99 -8.24
C GLY A 26 -14.48 21.89 -9.26
N GLY A 27 -14.72 21.69 -10.56
CA GLY A 27 -14.22 22.52 -11.66
C GLY A 27 -12.71 22.49 -11.85
N TYR A 28 -12.20 23.48 -12.58
CA TYR A 28 -10.79 23.59 -12.93
C TYR A 28 -9.83 23.62 -11.73
N ILE A 29 -10.25 24.26 -10.63
CA ILE A 29 -9.42 24.34 -9.42
C ILE A 29 -9.19 22.94 -8.82
N ALA A 30 -10.24 22.12 -8.71
CA ALA A 30 -10.11 20.77 -8.18
C ALA A 30 -9.25 19.90 -9.08
N TRP A 31 -9.37 20.02 -10.39
CA TRP A 31 -8.52 19.34 -11.36
C TRP A 31 -7.05 19.78 -11.22
N LEU A 32 -6.80 21.10 -11.15
CA LEU A 32 -5.45 21.64 -10.99
C LEU A 32 -4.79 21.14 -9.70
N MET A 33 -5.53 21.14 -8.57
CA MET A 33 -5.03 20.61 -7.31
C MET A 33 -4.71 19.12 -7.38
N ALA A 34 -5.53 18.35 -8.10
CA ALA A 34 -5.27 16.91 -8.30
C ALA A 34 -4.01 16.69 -9.15
N GLU A 35 -3.80 17.51 -10.20
CA GLU A 35 -2.61 17.41 -11.06
C GLU A 35 -1.33 17.82 -10.32
N ILE A 36 -1.37 18.88 -9.50
CA ILE A 36 -0.23 19.26 -8.65
C ILE A 36 0.12 18.12 -7.68
N LYS A 37 -0.87 17.55 -7.00
CA LYS A 37 -0.63 16.41 -6.09
C LYS A 37 -0.06 15.19 -6.80
N LYS A 38 -0.44 14.96 -8.05
CA LYS A 38 0.09 13.88 -8.88
C LYS A 38 1.55 14.14 -9.24
N GLN A 39 1.90 15.36 -9.69
CA GLN A 39 3.28 15.74 -10.00
C GLN A 39 4.19 15.63 -8.77
N GLU A 40 3.77 16.13 -7.60
CA GLU A 40 4.50 15.96 -6.34
C GLU A 40 4.75 14.48 -6.01
N ALA A 41 3.74 13.62 -6.20
CA ALA A 41 3.89 12.18 -5.97
C ALA A 41 4.86 11.54 -6.97
N ASP A 42 4.85 11.99 -8.23
CA ASP A 42 5.78 11.53 -9.26
C ASP A 42 7.23 11.86 -8.88
N GLU A 43 7.50 13.10 -8.48
CA GLU A 43 8.83 13.56 -8.06
C GLU A 43 9.33 12.81 -6.81
N ILE A 44 8.47 12.63 -5.79
CA ILE A 44 8.81 11.90 -4.57
C ILE A 44 9.12 10.45 -4.88
N CYS A 45 8.26 9.78 -5.64
CA CYS A 45 8.43 8.38 -6.03
C CYS A 45 9.74 8.17 -6.80
N ASP A 46 10.02 9.02 -7.79
CA ASP A 46 11.23 8.97 -8.60
C ASP A 46 12.50 9.20 -7.77
N SER A 47 12.44 10.15 -6.82
CA SER A 47 13.54 10.41 -5.89
C SER A 47 13.83 9.18 -4.99
N VAL A 48 12.78 8.55 -4.45
CA VAL A 48 12.91 7.34 -3.63
C VAL A 48 13.48 6.17 -4.44
N GLU A 49 12.94 5.92 -5.64
CA GLU A 49 13.42 4.86 -6.53
C GLU A 49 14.88 5.08 -6.94
N LYS A 50 15.25 6.31 -7.28
CA LYS A 50 16.64 6.69 -7.59
C LYS A 50 17.57 6.47 -6.40
N SER A 51 17.10 6.78 -5.19
CA SER A 51 17.86 6.54 -3.97
C SER A 51 18.08 5.06 -3.71
N LEU A 52 17.06 4.22 -3.89
CA LEU A 52 17.17 2.77 -3.76
C LEU A 52 18.14 2.17 -4.80
N ARG A 53 18.09 2.64 -6.05
CA ARG A 53 18.94 2.15 -7.14
C ARG A 53 20.40 2.62 -7.04
N LYS A 54 20.67 3.78 -6.40
CA LYS A 54 22.01 4.37 -6.31
C LYS A 54 22.55 4.32 -4.89
N LYS A 55 22.08 5.21 -4.01
CA LYS A 55 22.63 5.42 -2.67
C LYS A 55 22.49 4.19 -1.79
N PHE A 56 21.35 3.55 -1.82
CA PHE A 56 21.02 2.41 -0.94
C PHE A 56 21.08 1.05 -1.66
N HIS A 57 21.50 1.02 -2.91
CA HIS A 57 21.56 -0.21 -3.69
C HIS A 57 22.35 -1.32 -2.99
N LYS A 58 23.61 -1.04 -2.59
CA LYS A 58 24.49 -2.03 -1.96
C LYS A 58 24.00 -2.46 -0.58
N ASN A 59 23.47 -1.52 0.19
CA ASN A 59 23.14 -1.75 1.61
C ASN A 59 21.73 -2.28 1.83
N ILE A 60 20.80 -2.01 0.92
CA ILE A 60 19.40 -2.42 1.05
C ILE A 60 18.99 -3.31 -0.12
N PHE A 61 18.89 -2.79 -1.35
CA PHE A 61 18.31 -3.53 -2.46
C PHE A 61 19.09 -4.82 -2.80
N SER A 62 20.41 -4.74 -2.88
CA SER A 62 21.26 -5.89 -3.19
C SER A 62 21.16 -6.99 -2.13
N LYS A 63 21.07 -6.62 -0.84
CA LYS A 63 20.87 -7.58 0.26
C LYS A 63 19.50 -8.23 0.20
N PHE A 64 18.46 -7.44 -0.07
CA PHE A 64 17.11 -7.94 -0.26
C PHE A 64 17.03 -8.92 -1.43
N ALA A 65 17.54 -8.53 -2.60
CA ALA A 65 17.54 -9.38 -3.78
C ALA A 65 18.39 -10.66 -3.57
N LYS A 66 19.51 -10.55 -2.86
CA LYS A 66 20.34 -11.71 -2.49
C LYS A 66 19.55 -12.68 -1.60
N ALA A 67 18.85 -12.19 -0.59
CA ALA A 67 18.03 -13.04 0.29
C ALA A 67 16.88 -13.72 -0.49
N ILE A 68 16.19 -12.98 -1.35
CA ILE A 68 15.13 -13.53 -2.22
C ILE A 68 15.66 -14.70 -3.05
N ASN A 69 16.84 -14.55 -3.66
CA ASN A 69 17.44 -15.59 -4.50
C ASN A 69 18.02 -16.74 -3.67
N GLN A 70 18.75 -16.44 -2.61
CA GLN A 70 19.42 -17.45 -1.77
C GLN A 70 18.43 -18.40 -1.10
N TYR A 71 17.29 -17.89 -0.66
CA TYR A 71 16.27 -18.67 0.03
C TYR A 71 15.10 -19.03 -0.88
N GLU A 72 15.20 -18.77 -2.17
CA GLU A 72 14.13 -19.03 -3.16
C GLU A 72 12.76 -18.52 -2.71
N LEU A 73 12.74 -17.31 -2.14
CA LEU A 73 11.53 -16.75 -1.55
C LEU A 73 10.49 -16.34 -2.61
N VAL A 74 10.95 -16.07 -3.83
CA VAL A 74 10.09 -15.72 -4.98
C VAL A 74 10.42 -16.65 -6.13
N LYS A 75 9.38 -17.26 -6.71
CA LYS A 75 9.47 -18.17 -7.87
C LYS A 75 8.60 -17.66 -9.01
N GLU A 76 8.84 -18.20 -10.20
CA GLU A 76 8.00 -17.89 -11.36
C GLU A 76 6.53 -18.24 -11.09
N GLY A 77 5.63 -17.34 -11.48
CA GLY A 77 4.19 -17.50 -11.28
C GLY A 77 3.69 -17.24 -9.86
N ASP A 78 4.57 -16.92 -8.90
CA ASP A 78 4.12 -16.56 -7.55
C ASP A 78 3.25 -15.31 -7.56
N ARG A 79 2.26 -15.32 -6.68
CA ARG A 79 1.44 -14.17 -6.34
C ARG A 79 1.61 -13.84 -4.87
N ILE A 80 2.29 -12.73 -4.58
CA ILE A 80 2.77 -12.38 -3.25
C ILE A 80 1.92 -11.25 -2.66
N ALA A 81 1.37 -11.47 -1.47
CA ALA A 81 0.72 -10.46 -0.67
C ALA A 81 1.77 -9.74 0.20
N VAL A 82 2.10 -8.50 -0.13
CA VAL A 82 2.96 -7.63 0.68
C VAL A 82 2.10 -6.85 1.66
N CYS A 83 2.24 -7.14 2.95
CA CYS A 83 1.40 -6.54 3.99
C CYS A 83 2.02 -5.22 4.48
N ILE A 84 1.22 -4.17 4.46
CA ILE A 84 1.60 -2.82 4.83
C ILE A 84 0.92 -2.44 6.14
N SER A 85 1.71 -2.10 7.14
CA SER A 85 1.23 -1.61 8.45
C SER A 85 1.18 -0.08 8.54
N GLY A 86 1.64 0.62 7.50
CA GLY A 86 1.81 2.07 7.49
C GLY A 86 3.16 2.56 8.02
N GLY A 87 3.93 1.70 8.69
CA GLY A 87 5.28 2.02 9.16
C GLY A 87 6.32 2.06 8.03
N LYS A 88 7.46 2.72 8.30
CA LYS A 88 8.56 2.91 7.34
C LYS A 88 9.07 1.60 6.73
N ASP A 89 9.16 0.53 7.54
CA ASP A 89 9.73 -0.75 7.12
C ASP A 89 8.81 -1.47 6.13
N SER A 90 7.50 -1.46 6.38
CA SER A 90 6.51 -2.05 5.47
C SER A 90 6.40 -1.28 4.15
N MET A 91 6.50 0.05 4.17
CA MET A 91 6.52 0.88 2.97
C MET A 91 7.81 0.67 2.16
N LEU A 92 8.97 0.56 2.85
CA LEU A 92 10.23 0.22 2.20
C LEU A 92 10.17 -1.16 1.55
N MET A 93 9.65 -2.17 2.25
CA MET A 93 9.46 -3.51 1.71
C MET A 93 8.58 -3.49 0.46
N ALA A 94 7.49 -2.73 0.46
CA ALA A 94 6.64 -2.57 -0.71
C ALA A 94 7.39 -1.99 -1.92
N LYS A 95 8.22 -0.96 -1.70
CA LYS A 95 9.07 -0.39 -2.76
C LYS A 95 10.12 -1.38 -3.25
N LEU A 96 10.74 -2.16 -2.37
CA LEU A 96 11.69 -3.20 -2.75
C LEU A 96 11.05 -4.28 -3.63
N PHE A 97 9.83 -4.70 -3.33
CA PHE A 97 9.08 -5.64 -4.17
C PHE A 97 8.69 -5.02 -5.52
N GLN A 98 8.31 -3.73 -5.56
CA GLN A 98 8.06 -3.03 -6.83
C GLN A 98 9.33 -2.98 -7.70
N GLU A 99 10.48 -2.63 -7.11
CA GLU A 99 11.76 -2.61 -7.84
C GLU A 99 12.21 -4.01 -8.25
N LEU A 100 12.04 -5.02 -7.39
CA LEU A 100 12.32 -6.40 -7.73
C LEU A 100 11.50 -6.84 -8.95
N LYS A 101 10.21 -6.55 -8.96
CA LYS A 101 9.32 -6.89 -10.08
C LYS A 101 9.75 -6.25 -11.40
N LYS A 102 10.29 -5.01 -11.38
CA LYS A 102 10.80 -4.34 -12.59
C LYS A 102 12.05 -5.01 -13.16
N HIS A 103 12.87 -5.63 -12.32
CA HIS A 103 14.21 -6.12 -12.69
C HIS A 103 14.36 -7.65 -12.60
N ASN A 104 13.31 -8.37 -12.26
CA ASN A 104 13.39 -9.82 -12.10
C ASN A 104 13.42 -10.54 -13.45
N LYS A 105 14.06 -11.73 -13.46
CA LYS A 105 14.24 -12.56 -14.67
C LYS A 105 12.99 -13.34 -15.07
N PHE A 106 12.05 -13.51 -14.16
CA PHE A 106 10.82 -14.28 -14.36
C PHE A 106 9.62 -13.48 -13.84
N PRO A 107 8.42 -13.71 -14.40
CA PRO A 107 7.20 -13.01 -13.98
C PRO A 107 6.68 -13.51 -12.64
N PHE A 108 6.25 -12.58 -11.79
CA PHE A 108 5.48 -12.84 -10.58
C PHE A 108 4.56 -11.64 -10.30
N GLU A 109 3.53 -11.86 -9.49
CA GLU A 109 2.58 -10.82 -9.12
C GLU A 109 2.77 -10.37 -7.68
N VAL A 110 2.50 -9.09 -7.44
CA VAL A 110 2.51 -8.49 -6.11
C VAL A 110 1.19 -7.79 -5.86
N LYS A 111 0.58 -8.07 -4.72
CA LYS A 111 -0.59 -7.37 -4.17
C LYS A 111 -0.18 -6.68 -2.87
N PHE A 112 -0.57 -5.44 -2.69
CA PHE A 112 -0.23 -4.66 -1.49
C PHE A 112 -1.46 -4.56 -0.59
N LEU A 113 -1.39 -5.16 0.59
CA LEU A 113 -2.50 -5.29 1.51
C LEU A 113 -2.29 -4.39 2.73
N VAL A 114 -3.29 -3.59 3.04
CA VAL A 114 -3.41 -2.89 4.32
C VAL A 114 -4.58 -3.50 5.06
N MET A 115 -4.32 -4.02 6.25
CA MET A 115 -5.40 -4.42 7.14
C MET A 115 -5.65 -3.27 8.11
N ASP A 116 -6.86 -2.74 8.05
CA ASP A 116 -7.36 -1.73 8.98
C ASP A 116 -8.09 -2.43 10.13
N PRO A 117 -7.52 -2.44 11.35
CA PRO A 117 -8.15 -3.06 12.50
C PRO A 117 -9.11 -2.12 13.25
N GLY A 118 -9.46 -0.97 12.67
CA GLY A 118 -10.20 0.13 13.28
C GLY A 118 -9.31 1.36 13.51
N TYR A 119 -8.47 1.72 12.55
CA TYR A 119 -7.63 2.93 12.65
C TYR A 119 -8.49 4.20 12.76
N SER A 120 -7.95 5.21 13.43
CA SER A 120 -8.55 6.55 13.36
C SER A 120 -8.51 7.07 11.90
N PRO A 121 -9.47 7.93 11.50
CA PRO A 121 -9.49 8.51 10.15
C PRO A 121 -8.18 9.18 9.76
N GLU A 122 -7.50 9.84 10.70
CA GLU A 122 -6.22 10.51 10.50
C GLU A 122 -5.10 9.51 10.18
N ASN A 123 -5.01 8.42 10.93
CA ASN A 123 -4.01 7.37 10.70
C ASN A 123 -4.22 6.69 9.34
N ARG A 124 -5.47 6.40 9.01
CA ARG A 124 -5.83 5.83 7.71
C ARG A 124 -5.43 6.77 6.57
N GLN A 125 -5.75 8.06 6.69
CA GLN A 125 -5.39 9.06 5.70
C GLN A 125 -3.87 9.14 5.48
N VAL A 126 -3.07 9.07 6.55
CA VAL A 126 -1.60 9.06 6.45
C VAL A 126 -1.10 7.84 5.67
N ILE A 127 -1.67 6.66 5.91
CA ILE A 127 -1.30 5.43 5.18
C ILE A 127 -1.63 5.57 3.69
N GLU A 128 -2.84 6.02 3.37
CA GLU A 128 -3.30 6.20 1.99
C GLU A 128 -2.46 7.26 1.26
N GLU A 129 -2.15 8.37 1.92
CA GLU A 129 -1.34 9.44 1.33
C GLU A 129 0.10 9.01 1.09
N ASN A 130 0.71 8.28 2.03
CA ASN A 130 2.05 7.73 1.85
C ASN A 130 2.09 6.70 0.72
N ALA A 131 1.09 5.83 0.63
CA ALA A 131 0.97 4.87 -0.47
C ALA A 131 0.81 5.59 -1.82
N ARG A 132 0.00 6.64 -1.88
CA ARG A 132 -0.16 7.48 -3.07
C ARG A 132 1.15 8.15 -3.50
N LYS A 133 1.87 8.80 -2.56
CA LYS A 133 3.17 9.44 -2.82
C LYS A 133 4.22 8.46 -3.34
N LEU A 134 4.18 7.22 -2.86
CA LEU A 134 5.09 6.16 -3.26
C LEU A 134 4.58 5.32 -4.45
N LYS A 135 3.41 5.65 -5.00
CA LYS A 135 2.74 4.90 -6.07
C LYS A 135 2.59 3.41 -5.75
N ILE A 136 2.22 3.10 -4.51
CA ILE A 136 1.93 1.74 -4.08
C ILE A 136 0.43 1.51 -4.19
N PRO A 137 -0.06 0.62 -5.07
CA PRO A 137 -1.49 0.36 -5.25
C PRO A 137 -2.01 -0.53 -4.12
N ILE A 138 -2.31 0.08 -2.97
CA ILE A 138 -2.80 -0.62 -1.79
C ILE A 138 -4.27 -1.06 -1.94
N GLN A 139 -4.59 -2.20 -1.35
CA GLN A 139 -5.94 -2.68 -1.10
C GLN A 139 -6.16 -2.70 0.41
N ILE A 140 -7.19 -1.98 0.88
CA ILE A 140 -7.49 -1.85 2.31
C ILE A 140 -8.63 -2.79 2.64
N PHE A 141 -8.44 -3.60 3.69
CA PHE A 141 -9.44 -4.47 4.26
C PHE A 141 -9.76 -4.01 5.67
N GLU A 142 -11.01 -3.74 5.94
CA GLU A 142 -11.50 -3.31 7.24
C GLU A 142 -11.85 -4.52 8.11
N SER A 143 -11.65 -4.39 9.42
CA SER A 143 -12.07 -5.37 10.40
C SER A 143 -12.31 -4.71 11.75
N ASP A 144 -13.23 -5.26 12.53
CA ASP A 144 -13.62 -4.76 13.85
C ASP A 144 -12.73 -5.33 14.95
N ILE A 145 -11.44 -5.58 14.68
CA ILE A 145 -10.53 -6.24 15.63
C ILE A 145 -10.34 -5.40 16.88
N PHE A 146 -10.19 -4.08 16.75
CA PHE A 146 -10.00 -3.22 17.91
C PHE A 146 -11.22 -3.27 18.83
N ASP A 147 -12.44 -3.21 18.29
CA ASP A 147 -13.66 -3.29 19.07
C ASP A 147 -13.80 -4.65 19.78
N ALA A 148 -13.46 -5.73 19.09
CA ALA A 148 -13.48 -7.07 19.66
C ALA A 148 -12.43 -7.27 20.76
N VAL A 149 -11.25 -6.65 20.66
CA VAL A 149 -10.14 -6.83 21.62
C VAL A 149 -10.25 -5.90 22.83
N TYR A 150 -10.84 -4.70 22.68
CA TYR A 150 -11.05 -3.76 23.78
C TYR A 150 -11.93 -4.30 24.92
N THR A 151 -12.74 -5.31 24.64
CA THR A 151 -13.62 -5.95 25.64
C THR A 151 -12.92 -7.05 26.44
N ILE A 152 -11.65 -7.37 26.17
CA ILE A 152 -10.95 -8.51 26.76
C ILE A 152 -9.85 -8.05 27.73
N GLU A 153 -9.97 -8.44 29.00
CA GLU A 153 -9.02 -8.05 30.04
C GLU A 153 -7.67 -8.78 29.98
N LYS A 154 -7.62 -10.02 29.42
CA LYS A 154 -6.39 -10.82 29.39
C LYS A 154 -5.69 -10.76 28.03
N SER A 155 -4.46 -10.22 28.02
CA SER A 155 -3.53 -10.22 26.88
C SER A 155 -4.12 -9.65 25.56
N PRO A 156 -4.68 -8.43 25.55
CA PRO A 156 -5.33 -7.87 24.37
C PRO A 156 -4.38 -7.76 23.16
N CYS A 157 -3.11 -7.44 23.40
CA CYS A 157 -2.11 -7.33 22.33
C CYS A 157 -1.82 -8.66 21.63
N TYR A 158 -1.74 -9.76 22.38
CA TYR A 158 -1.53 -11.09 21.79
C TYR A 158 -2.72 -11.50 20.91
N LEU A 159 -3.93 -11.31 21.42
CA LEU A 159 -5.15 -11.64 20.69
C LEU A 159 -5.28 -10.78 19.42
N CYS A 160 -5.05 -9.48 19.53
CA CYS A 160 -5.02 -8.56 18.40
C CYS A 160 -4.04 -9.03 17.31
N ALA A 161 -2.81 -9.36 17.70
CA ALA A 161 -1.79 -9.83 16.75
C ALA A 161 -2.18 -11.15 16.08
N ARG A 162 -2.81 -12.06 16.82
CA ARG A 162 -3.30 -13.35 16.30
C ARG A 162 -4.46 -13.16 15.31
N MET A 163 -5.43 -12.32 15.66
CA MET A 163 -6.57 -12.02 14.79
C MET A 163 -6.10 -11.32 13.52
N ARG A 164 -5.23 -10.32 13.62
CA ARG A 164 -4.66 -9.62 12.47
C ARG A 164 -3.99 -10.57 11.48
N ARG A 165 -3.18 -11.51 11.98
CA ARG A 165 -2.56 -12.53 11.12
C ARG A 165 -3.58 -13.41 10.43
N GLY A 166 -4.61 -13.87 11.15
CA GLY A 166 -5.69 -14.68 10.58
C GLY A 166 -6.41 -13.96 9.45
N HIS A 167 -6.77 -12.70 9.64
CA HIS A 167 -7.42 -11.89 8.60
C HIS A 167 -6.50 -11.67 7.39
N LEU A 168 -5.22 -11.33 7.61
CA LEU A 168 -4.26 -11.17 6.52
C LEU A 168 -4.12 -12.44 5.66
N TYR A 169 -4.09 -13.63 6.29
CA TYR A 169 -4.03 -14.91 5.57
C TYR A 169 -5.30 -15.15 4.76
N THR A 170 -6.45 -14.85 5.33
CA THR A 170 -7.75 -14.99 4.64
C THR A 170 -7.82 -14.07 3.42
N PHE A 171 -7.47 -12.80 3.56
CA PHE A 171 -7.49 -11.84 2.46
C PHE A 171 -6.46 -12.17 1.37
N ALA A 172 -5.24 -12.56 1.76
CA ALA A 172 -4.24 -13.01 0.81
C ALA A 172 -4.74 -14.21 -0.02
N LYS A 173 -5.39 -15.18 0.64
CA LYS A 173 -6.00 -16.33 -0.02
C LYS A 173 -7.14 -15.94 -0.96
N GLN A 174 -8.02 -15.02 -0.55
CA GLN A 174 -9.11 -14.50 -1.40
C GLN A 174 -8.58 -13.83 -2.67
N LEU A 175 -7.43 -13.17 -2.59
CA LEU A 175 -6.76 -12.55 -3.73
C LEU A 175 -5.93 -13.56 -4.56
N GLY A 176 -5.98 -14.83 -4.23
CA GLY A 176 -5.24 -15.90 -4.89
C GLY A 176 -3.74 -15.82 -4.66
N CYS A 177 -3.29 -15.17 -3.59
CA CYS A 177 -1.87 -15.12 -3.24
C CYS A 177 -1.44 -16.45 -2.60
N ASN A 178 -0.28 -16.95 -3.02
CA ASN A 178 0.33 -18.16 -2.48
C ASN A 178 1.47 -17.88 -1.49
N LYS A 179 1.87 -16.61 -1.36
CA LYS A 179 2.88 -16.14 -0.42
C LYS A 179 2.47 -14.84 0.25
N ILE A 180 2.97 -14.63 1.47
CA ILE A 180 2.79 -13.42 2.26
C ILE A 180 4.16 -12.89 2.65
N ALA A 181 4.37 -11.58 2.48
CA ALA A 181 5.54 -10.86 2.95
C ALA A 181 5.13 -9.90 4.08
N LEU A 182 5.78 -10.05 5.23
CA LEU A 182 5.57 -9.22 6.43
C LEU A 182 6.84 -8.43 6.73
N GLY A 183 6.69 -7.16 7.09
CA GLY A 183 7.79 -6.27 7.40
C GLY A 183 8.30 -6.44 8.84
N HIS A 184 8.83 -7.61 9.16
CA HIS A 184 9.55 -7.87 10.42
C HIS A 184 11.05 -7.81 10.17
N HIS A 185 11.81 -7.35 11.16
CA HIS A 185 13.26 -7.34 11.10
C HIS A 185 13.85 -8.23 12.21
N TYR A 186 15.20 -8.28 12.24
CA TYR A 186 15.91 -9.20 13.11
C TYR A 186 15.62 -9.00 14.60
N ASP A 187 15.46 -7.76 15.03
CA ASP A 187 15.16 -7.44 16.44
C ASP A 187 13.79 -7.95 16.86
N ASP A 188 12.77 -7.90 15.97
CA ASP A 188 11.44 -8.49 16.25
C ASP A 188 11.53 -10.00 16.54
N VAL A 189 12.43 -10.70 15.82
CA VAL A 189 12.65 -12.14 16.03
C VAL A 189 13.33 -12.40 17.36
N ILE A 190 14.36 -11.62 17.71
CA ILE A 190 15.06 -11.73 18.99
C ILE A 190 14.10 -11.45 20.15
N GLU A 191 13.35 -10.37 20.09
CA GLU A 191 12.36 -10.00 21.10
C GLU A 191 11.33 -11.12 21.29
N THR A 192 10.84 -11.70 20.20
CA THR A 192 9.87 -12.81 20.27
C THR A 192 10.47 -14.04 20.96
N ILE A 193 11.73 -14.38 20.69
CA ILE A 193 12.43 -15.51 21.32
C ILE A 193 12.65 -15.24 22.81
N LEU A 194 12.99 -14.02 23.20
CA LEU A 194 13.25 -13.66 24.59
C LEU A 194 11.96 -13.57 25.43
N MET A 195 10.81 -13.31 24.81
CA MET A 195 9.51 -13.23 25.49
C MET A 195 8.76 -14.56 25.57
N GLY A 196 9.17 -15.56 24.82
CA GLY A 196 8.53 -16.89 24.77
C GLY A 196 9.27 -17.93 25.54
#